data_ea99f151f49b2effc578cfadd7758032
#
_entry.id   ea99f151f49b2effc578cfadd7758032
#
_cell.length_a   1.000
_cell.length_b   1.000
_cell.length_c   1.000
_cell.angle_alpha   90.00
_cell.angle_beta   90.00
_cell.angle_gamma   90.00
#
_symmetry.space_group_name_H-M   'P 1'
#
loop_
_entity.id
_entity.type
_entity.pdbx_description
1 polymer ?
#
loop_
_entity_poly.entity_id
_entity_poly.type
_entity_poly.pdbx_seq_one_letter_code
_entity_poly.pdbx_strand_id
1 'polypeptide(L)'
;MPCCLCNIPFPFPTIMPAYHSAYNEEPDVRVVGNMSVLPINSRIRGPAPLQVDPSQPDIIDETLDLFRANSLFRNFEIKGPADRLLIVLILFISDCLAKISAARTPPTQIECTKLLNTLAVESFAIPGDAGFPLNAHYQSPASRLDGDYLRSYLAQVRQELAARLVERLYADGTGKPSKWWLCFTKRRFMNRSLN
;
A
#
# COMPACT_ATOMS: atom_id res chain seq x y z
N MET A 1 -3.33 -22.00 -56.88
CA MET A 1 -3.72 -20.75 -56.20
C MET A 1 -3.28 -20.86 -54.75
N PRO A 2 -2.22 -20.19 -54.30
CA PRO A 2 -1.82 -20.22 -52.91
C PRO A 2 -2.54 -19.13 -52.12
N CYS A 3 -3.20 -19.52 -51.02
CA CYS A 3 -3.76 -18.63 -50.03
C CYS A 3 -2.67 -17.84 -49.34
N CYS A 4 -2.68 -16.53 -49.51
CA CYS A 4 -1.94 -15.58 -48.67
C CYS A 4 -2.55 -15.53 -47.28
N LEU A 5 -1.96 -16.22 -46.32
CA LEU A 5 -2.16 -15.95 -44.91
C LEU A 5 -1.39 -14.69 -44.57
N CYS A 6 -2.11 -13.60 -44.41
CA CYS A 6 -1.60 -12.33 -43.89
C CYS A 6 -0.97 -12.55 -42.52
N ASN A 7 0.36 -12.46 -42.48
CA ASN A 7 1.12 -12.17 -41.25
C ASN A 7 0.75 -10.76 -40.80
N ILE A 8 -0.18 -10.66 -39.87
CA ILE A 8 -0.39 -9.43 -39.07
C ILE A 8 0.65 -9.46 -37.98
N PRO A 9 1.68 -8.61 -38.01
CA PRO A 9 2.55 -8.45 -36.86
C PRO A 9 1.71 -7.81 -35.75
N PHE A 10 1.63 -8.45 -34.59
CA PHE A 10 1.13 -7.84 -33.38
C PHE A 10 2.14 -6.77 -32.92
N PRO A 11 1.88 -5.48 -33.14
CA PRO A 11 2.86 -4.45 -32.83
C PRO A 11 2.50 -3.68 -31.59
N PHE A 12 2.27 -4.31 -30.45
CA PHE A 12 2.30 -3.55 -29.20
C PHE A 12 2.82 -4.44 -28.08
N PRO A 13 3.93 -4.06 -27.43
CA PRO A 13 4.19 -4.55 -26.10
C PRO A 13 2.98 -4.11 -25.26
N THR A 14 2.21 -5.06 -24.78
CA THR A 14 1.15 -4.80 -23.83
C THR A 14 1.84 -4.33 -22.54
N ILE A 15 2.20 -3.06 -22.50
CA ILE A 15 2.62 -2.39 -21.27
C ILE A 15 1.35 -2.33 -20.45
N MET A 16 1.21 -3.25 -19.50
CA MET A 16 0.15 -3.12 -18.51
C MET A 16 0.38 -1.80 -17.79
N PRO A 17 -0.57 -0.84 -17.84
CA PRO A 17 -0.38 0.44 -17.19
C PRO A 17 -0.30 0.23 -15.67
N ALA A 18 0.74 0.78 -15.04
CA ALA A 18 0.77 0.89 -13.60
C ALA A 18 -0.42 1.75 -13.12
N TYR A 19 -1.07 1.34 -12.05
CA TYR A 19 -2.21 2.09 -11.51
C TYR A 19 -1.72 3.10 -10.50
N HIS A 20 -1.81 4.38 -10.86
CA HIS A 20 -1.45 5.51 -10.02
C HIS A 20 -2.60 5.90 -9.11
N SER A 21 -2.27 6.64 -8.04
CA SER A 21 -3.28 7.16 -7.13
C SER A 21 -4.12 8.25 -7.81
N ALA A 22 -5.43 8.15 -7.65
CA ALA A 22 -6.37 9.19 -8.07
C ALA A 22 -6.17 10.52 -7.30
N TYR A 23 -5.59 10.43 -6.10
CA TYR A 23 -5.33 11.60 -5.23
C TYR A 23 -4.10 12.41 -5.64
N ASN A 24 -3.40 12.06 -6.73
CA ASN A 24 -2.29 12.88 -7.23
C ASN A 24 -2.74 14.25 -7.76
N GLU A 25 -3.99 14.38 -8.17
CA GLU A 25 -4.57 15.60 -8.74
C GLU A 25 -5.32 16.44 -7.71
N GLU A 26 -5.39 16.01 -6.44
CA GLU A 26 -6.08 16.77 -5.40
C GLU A 26 -5.33 18.04 -5.05
N PRO A 27 -6.01 19.22 -5.15
CA PRO A 27 -5.41 20.48 -4.73
C PRO A 27 -5.34 20.58 -3.21
N ASP A 28 -4.43 21.42 -2.72
CA ASP A 28 -4.29 21.84 -1.31
C ASP A 28 -4.01 20.70 -0.29
N VAL A 29 -3.44 19.58 -0.75
CA VAL A 29 -3.02 18.51 0.13
C VAL A 29 -1.69 18.87 0.80
N ARG A 30 -1.62 18.74 2.13
CA ARG A 30 -0.35 18.89 2.85
C ARG A 30 0.66 17.85 2.36
N VAL A 31 1.87 18.30 2.05
CA VAL A 31 2.99 17.45 1.65
C VAL A 31 4.09 17.56 2.69
N VAL A 32 4.62 16.42 3.14
CA VAL A 32 5.77 16.34 4.04
C VAL A 32 6.91 15.65 3.31
N GLY A 33 8.05 16.34 3.18
CA GLY A 33 9.08 15.96 2.22
C GLY A 33 8.51 16.02 0.80
N ASN A 34 8.25 14.88 0.20
CA ASN A 34 7.57 14.76 -1.09
C ASN A 34 6.42 13.73 -1.08
N MET A 35 5.90 13.40 0.11
CA MET A 35 4.77 12.49 0.32
C MET A 35 3.54 13.29 0.77
N SER A 36 2.38 12.99 0.18
CA SER A 36 1.12 13.61 0.59
C SER A 36 0.59 13.04 1.91
N VAL A 37 -0.04 13.91 2.68
CA VAL A 37 -0.79 13.58 3.90
C VAL A 37 -2.27 13.70 3.56
N LEU A 38 -2.85 12.59 3.15
CA LEU A 38 -4.24 12.52 2.70
C LEU A 38 -5.21 12.31 3.87
N PRO A 39 -6.45 12.79 3.75
CA PRO A 39 -7.50 12.49 4.71
C PRO A 39 -7.82 10.99 4.68
N ILE A 40 -8.15 10.44 5.84
CA ILE A 40 -8.58 9.05 6.00
C ILE A 40 -9.84 8.97 6.85
N ASN A 41 -10.67 7.99 6.54
CA ASN A 41 -11.82 7.64 7.36
C ASN A 41 -11.37 6.62 8.42
N SER A 42 -11.01 7.10 9.61
CA SER A 42 -10.48 6.26 10.68
C SER A 42 -11.09 6.58 12.04
N ARG A 43 -11.33 5.54 12.83
CA ARG A 43 -11.70 5.65 14.24
C ARG A 43 -10.48 5.75 15.17
N ILE A 44 -9.29 5.53 14.62
CA ILE A 44 -8.04 5.56 15.35
C ILE A 44 -7.59 7.01 15.49
N ARG A 45 -7.26 7.43 16.70
CA ARG A 45 -6.76 8.78 16.95
C ARG A 45 -5.38 8.96 16.34
N GLY A 46 -5.18 10.09 15.66
CA GLY A 46 -3.90 10.45 15.08
C GLY A 46 -3.97 11.79 14.33
N PRO A 47 -2.89 12.19 13.67
CA PRO A 47 -2.78 13.49 13.02
C PRO A 47 -3.37 13.51 11.60
N ALA A 48 -3.91 12.40 11.10
CA ALA A 48 -4.51 12.37 9.77
C ALA A 48 -5.72 13.31 9.70
N PRO A 49 -5.84 14.12 8.62
CA PRO A 49 -7.06 14.87 8.38
C PRO A 49 -8.26 13.94 8.28
N LEU A 50 -9.40 14.40 8.77
CA LEU A 50 -10.65 13.64 8.62
C LEU A 50 -11.18 13.77 7.20
N GLN A 51 -11.70 12.67 6.68
CA GLN A 51 -12.43 12.66 5.42
C GLN A 51 -13.70 13.50 5.57
N VAL A 52 -13.95 14.40 4.62
CA VAL A 52 -15.13 15.28 4.64
C VAL A 52 -16.42 14.47 4.46
N ASP A 53 -16.39 13.49 3.56
CA ASP A 53 -17.49 12.58 3.30
C ASP A 53 -17.05 11.13 3.60
N PRO A 54 -17.52 10.57 4.73
CA PRO A 54 -17.15 9.20 5.11
C PRO A 54 -17.64 8.10 4.14
N SER A 55 -18.54 8.42 3.21
CA SER A 55 -19.02 7.48 2.20
C SER A 55 -18.08 7.34 1.01
N GLN A 56 -17.18 8.29 0.82
CA GLN A 56 -16.18 8.25 -0.24
C GLN A 56 -15.01 7.33 0.13
N PRO A 57 -14.48 6.56 -0.83
CA PRO A 57 -13.27 5.79 -0.61
C PRO A 57 -12.11 6.72 -0.27
N ASP A 58 -11.22 6.27 0.59
CA ASP A 58 -9.97 6.96 0.92
C ASP A 58 -8.75 6.25 0.31
N ILE A 59 -7.56 6.80 0.55
CA ILE A 59 -6.29 6.23 0.06
C ILE A 59 -6.07 4.78 0.53
N ILE A 60 -6.64 4.38 1.66
CA ILE A 60 -6.52 3.02 2.19
C ILE A 60 -7.36 2.07 1.35
N ASP A 61 -8.60 2.46 1.03
CA ASP A 61 -9.48 1.66 0.16
C ASP A 61 -8.88 1.55 -1.25
N GLU A 62 -8.39 2.66 -1.81
CA GLU A 62 -7.67 2.68 -3.09
C GLU A 62 -6.47 1.72 -3.05
N THR A 63 -5.67 1.77 -2.00
CA THR A 63 -4.50 0.88 -1.86
C THR A 63 -4.90 -0.60 -1.84
N LEU A 64 -5.94 -0.94 -1.09
CA LEU A 64 -6.44 -2.32 -1.01
C LEU A 64 -6.95 -2.82 -2.35
N ASP A 65 -7.62 -1.97 -3.12
CA ASP A 65 -8.16 -2.31 -4.44
C ASP A 65 -7.05 -2.42 -5.50
N LEU A 66 -6.06 -1.54 -5.48
CA LEU A 66 -4.95 -1.50 -6.43
C LEU A 66 -3.80 -2.46 -6.08
N PHE A 67 -3.74 -2.99 -4.85
CA PHE A 67 -2.63 -3.82 -4.37
C PHE A 67 -2.28 -4.96 -5.32
N ARG A 68 -3.28 -5.75 -5.73
CA ARG A 68 -3.05 -6.94 -6.55
C ARG A 68 -2.50 -6.61 -7.92
N ALA A 69 -3.03 -5.57 -8.53
CA ALA A 69 -2.57 -5.11 -9.83
C ALA A 69 -1.13 -4.57 -9.75
N ASN A 70 -0.88 -3.67 -8.82
CA ASN A 70 0.42 -3.02 -8.67
C ASN A 70 1.51 -3.96 -8.16
N SER A 71 1.21 -4.96 -7.33
CA SER A 71 2.19 -5.91 -6.79
C SER A 71 2.96 -6.69 -7.86
N LEU A 72 2.49 -6.69 -9.10
CA LEU A 72 3.15 -7.34 -10.25
C LEU A 72 4.22 -6.44 -10.89
N PHE A 73 4.21 -5.14 -10.63
CA PHE A 73 5.14 -4.20 -11.25
C PHE A 73 6.48 -4.14 -10.51
N ARG A 74 7.56 -4.28 -11.28
CA ARG A 74 8.93 -4.11 -10.79
C ARG A 74 9.43 -2.67 -10.92
N ASN A 75 8.97 -1.98 -11.97
CA ASN A 75 9.29 -0.59 -12.26
C ASN A 75 7.98 0.21 -12.19
N PHE A 76 7.84 1.03 -11.17
CA PHE A 76 6.70 1.92 -10.98
C PHE A 76 7.18 3.35 -11.12
N GLU A 77 6.67 4.05 -12.11
CA GLU A 77 6.95 5.48 -12.31
C GLU A 77 6.12 6.29 -11.33
N ILE A 78 6.77 7.11 -10.51
CA ILE A 78 6.10 7.94 -9.51
C ILE A 78 5.66 9.24 -10.18
N LYS A 79 4.34 9.47 -10.29
CA LYS A 79 3.77 10.67 -10.91
C LYS A 79 3.50 11.79 -9.92
N GLY A 80 3.25 11.47 -8.66
CA GLY A 80 2.88 12.48 -7.68
C GLY A 80 3.18 12.11 -6.23
N PRO A 81 2.87 13.03 -5.31
CA PRO A 81 3.07 12.81 -3.87
C PRO A 81 2.17 11.72 -3.29
N ALA A 82 0.96 11.52 -3.85
CA ALA A 82 0.03 10.48 -3.42
C ALA A 82 0.52 9.08 -3.83
N ASP A 83 1.17 8.92 -5.00
CA ASP A 83 1.80 7.67 -5.39
C ASP A 83 2.85 7.22 -4.37
N ARG A 84 3.58 8.15 -3.76
CA ARG A 84 4.58 7.82 -2.74
C ARG A 84 3.92 7.23 -1.49
N LEU A 85 2.79 7.77 -1.09
CA LEU A 85 2.01 7.17 0.00
C LEU A 85 1.48 5.80 -0.40
N LEU A 86 0.88 5.68 -1.60
CA LEU A 86 0.38 4.42 -2.16
C LEU A 86 1.45 3.32 -2.15
N ILE A 87 2.69 3.63 -2.58
CA ILE A 87 3.82 2.69 -2.57
C ILE A 87 4.11 2.17 -1.17
N VAL A 88 4.22 3.06 -0.19
CA VAL A 88 4.49 2.68 1.21
C VAL A 88 3.40 1.76 1.74
N LEU A 89 2.13 2.05 1.43
CA LEU A 89 1.01 1.24 1.87
C LEU A 89 0.97 -0.14 1.18
N ILE A 90 1.28 -0.22 -0.12
CA ILE A 90 1.40 -1.50 -0.85
C ILE A 90 2.52 -2.36 -0.24
N LEU A 91 3.67 -1.77 0.09
CA LEU A 91 4.76 -2.49 0.74
C LEU A 91 4.34 -2.98 2.13
N PHE A 92 3.61 -2.17 2.89
CA PHE A 92 3.09 -2.59 4.20
C PHE A 92 2.08 -3.75 4.08
N ILE A 93 1.20 -3.76 3.08
CA ILE A 93 0.32 -4.92 2.81
C ILE A 93 1.17 -6.16 2.53
N SER A 94 2.25 -6.04 1.76
CA SER A 94 3.15 -7.16 1.46
C SER A 94 3.78 -7.72 2.74
N ASP A 95 4.21 -6.86 3.66
CA ASP A 95 4.75 -7.27 4.96
C ASP A 95 3.68 -7.94 5.84
N CYS A 96 2.44 -7.42 5.84
CA CYS A 96 1.31 -8.05 6.52
C CYS A 96 1.05 -9.48 6.01
N LEU A 97 1.00 -9.65 4.69
CA LEU A 97 0.78 -10.96 4.07
C LEU A 97 1.95 -11.93 4.34
N ALA A 98 3.18 -11.44 4.33
CA ALA A 98 4.36 -12.22 4.69
C ALA A 98 4.31 -12.70 6.14
N LYS A 99 3.91 -11.83 7.08
CA LYS A 99 3.75 -12.16 8.50
C LYS A 99 2.68 -13.23 8.72
N ILE A 100 1.54 -13.13 8.03
CA ILE A 100 0.46 -14.14 8.09
C ILE A 100 0.94 -15.48 7.54
N SER A 101 1.65 -15.47 6.42
CA SER A 101 2.16 -16.68 5.76
C SER A 101 3.29 -17.37 6.54
N ALA A 102 3.99 -16.65 7.41
CA ALA A 102 5.03 -17.21 8.27
C ALA A 102 4.45 -17.99 9.46
N ALA A 103 3.16 -17.87 9.76
CA ALA A 103 2.50 -18.63 10.81
C ALA A 103 2.45 -20.11 10.42
N ARG A 104 2.71 -21.03 11.38
CA ARG A 104 2.68 -22.48 11.17
C ARG A 104 1.32 -22.99 10.72
N THR A 105 0.27 -22.42 11.28
CA THR A 105 -1.13 -22.71 10.95
C THR A 105 -1.80 -21.44 10.48
N PRO A 106 -2.75 -21.51 9.52
CA PRO A 106 -3.52 -20.34 9.12
C PRO A 106 -4.20 -19.73 10.34
N PRO A 107 -3.91 -18.46 10.68
CA PRO A 107 -4.48 -17.82 11.86
C PRO A 107 -5.99 -17.65 11.71
N THR A 108 -6.71 -17.64 12.82
CA THR A 108 -8.10 -17.19 12.89
C THR A 108 -8.16 -15.67 12.69
N GLN A 109 -9.33 -15.12 12.40
CA GLN A 109 -9.51 -13.69 12.22
C GLN A 109 -9.03 -12.89 13.44
N ILE A 110 -9.34 -13.37 14.67
CA ILE A 110 -8.92 -12.71 15.93
C ILE A 110 -7.40 -12.73 16.09
N GLU A 111 -6.76 -13.87 15.82
CA GLU A 111 -5.30 -13.98 15.87
C GLU A 111 -4.63 -13.11 14.81
N CYS A 112 -5.19 -13.08 13.59
CA CYS A 112 -4.71 -12.23 12.51
C CYS A 112 -4.82 -10.73 12.88
N THR A 113 -5.94 -10.31 13.45
CA THR A 113 -6.11 -8.93 13.95
C THR A 113 -5.04 -8.57 14.97
N LYS A 114 -4.77 -9.42 15.95
CA LYS A 114 -3.73 -9.19 16.96
C LYS A 114 -2.34 -9.10 16.33
N LEU A 115 -2.04 -10.03 15.42
CA LEU A 115 -0.76 -10.10 14.71
C LEU A 115 -0.49 -8.85 13.89
N LEU A 116 -1.46 -8.38 13.10
CA LEU A 116 -1.32 -7.22 12.24
C LEU A 116 -1.35 -5.90 13.03
N ASN A 117 -2.14 -5.81 14.10
CA ASN A 117 -2.09 -4.64 14.99
C ASN A 117 -0.71 -4.49 15.65
N THR A 118 -0.08 -5.60 16.09
CA THR A 118 1.29 -5.55 16.60
C THR A 118 2.25 -5.04 15.52
N LEU A 119 2.18 -5.60 14.31
CA LEU A 119 3.03 -5.17 13.20
C LEU A 119 2.82 -3.68 12.83
N ALA A 120 1.60 -3.19 12.92
CA ALA A 120 1.27 -1.80 12.58
C ALA A 120 1.89 -0.78 13.53
N VAL A 121 2.03 -1.16 14.83
CA VAL A 121 2.61 -0.28 15.87
C VAL A 121 4.10 -0.53 16.12
N GLU A 122 4.68 -1.61 15.56
CA GLU A 122 6.13 -1.82 15.59
C GLU A 122 6.87 -0.60 15.00
N SER A 123 8.07 -0.34 15.51
CA SER A 123 8.93 0.74 14.99
C SER A 123 9.25 0.51 13.50
N PHE A 124 9.17 1.54 12.71
CA PHE A 124 9.45 1.51 11.28
C PHE A 124 10.24 2.73 10.83
N ALA A 125 10.97 2.57 9.74
CA ALA A 125 11.71 3.65 9.11
C ALA A 125 10.77 4.54 8.28
N ILE A 126 11.03 5.85 8.31
CA ILE A 126 10.37 6.84 7.45
C ILE A 126 11.38 7.40 6.44
N PRO A 127 10.94 8.10 5.38
CA PRO A 127 11.85 8.80 4.47
C PRO A 127 12.88 9.67 5.22
N GLY A 128 14.15 9.49 4.88
CA GLY A 128 15.27 10.13 5.58
C GLY A 128 15.96 9.25 6.61
N ASP A 129 15.32 8.23 7.15
CA ASP A 129 15.98 7.25 8.02
C ASP A 129 16.90 6.31 7.20
N ALA A 130 18.03 5.92 7.76
CA ALA A 130 19.00 5.03 7.08
C ALA A 130 18.39 3.67 6.68
N GLY A 131 17.41 3.18 7.45
CA GLY A 131 16.71 1.92 7.17
C GLY A 131 15.59 2.00 6.15
N PHE A 132 15.25 3.19 5.62
CA PHE A 132 14.15 3.31 4.67
C PHE A 132 14.58 2.86 3.26
N PRO A 133 13.94 1.83 2.66
CA PRO A 133 14.45 1.15 1.46
C PRO A 133 14.34 1.98 0.17
N LEU A 134 13.56 3.07 0.18
CA LEU A 134 13.23 3.87 -1.00
C LEU A 134 13.76 5.31 -0.92
N ASN A 135 14.77 5.59 -0.08
CA ASN A 135 15.33 6.93 0.11
C ASN A 135 15.75 7.63 -1.21
N ALA A 136 16.09 6.86 -2.26
CA ALA A 136 16.45 7.42 -3.56
C ALA A 136 15.27 8.16 -4.26
N HIS A 137 14.04 7.83 -3.90
CA HIS A 137 12.81 8.37 -4.52
C HIS A 137 12.02 9.30 -3.57
N TYR A 138 12.46 9.38 -2.32
CA TYR A 138 11.78 10.14 -1.28
C TYR A 138 12.70 11.22 -0.72
N GLN A 139 12.09 12.33 -0.36
CA GLN A 139 12.78 13.42 0.33
C GLN A 139 12.54 13.29 1.84
N SER A 140 13.60 13.50 2.61
CA SER A 140 13.47 13.57 4.06
C SER A 140 12.59 14.75 4.47
N PRO A 141 11.85 14.65 5.59
CA PRO A 141 11.13 15.77 6.17
C PRO A 141 12.07 16.96 6.42
N ALA A 142 11.57 18.18 6.20
CA ALA A 142 12.39 19.39 6.32
C ALA A 142 12.78 19.70 7.78
N SER A 143 11.95 19.29 8.74
CA SER A 143 12.17 19.50 10.17
C SER A 143 11.93 18.22 10.97
N ARG A 144 12.45 18.18 12.21
CA ARG A 144 12.17 17.09 13.14
C ARG A 144 10.67 16.97 13.44
N LEU A 145 9.98 18.11 13.58
CA LEU A 145 8.54 18.15 13.82
C LEU A 145 7.76 17.53 12.66
N ASP A 146 8.15 17.80 11.42
CA ASP A 146 7.54 17.17 10.25
C ASP A 146 7.83 15.66 10.21
N GLY A 147 9.01 15.24 10.64
CA GLY A 147 9.36 13.82 10.77
C GLY A 147 8.50 13.10 11.81
N ASP A 148 8.33 13.69 12.99
CA ASP A 148 7.49 13.15 14.07
C ASP A 148 6.01 13.15 13.64
N TYR A 149 5.56 14.18 12.93
CA TYR A 149 4.22 14.23 12.36
C TYR A 149 4.00 13.12 11.32
N LEU A 150 4.93 12.97 10.36
CA LEU A 150 4.84 11.93 9.33
C LEU A 150 4.85 10.53 9.94
N ARG A 151 5.68 10.29 10.96
CA ARG A 151 5.72 9.00 11.67
C ARG A 151 4.39 8.71 12.36
N SER A 152 3.81 9.68 13.03
CA SER A 152 2.51 9.55 13.69
C SER A 152 1.38 9.33 12.68
N TYR A 153 1.42 10.03 11.54
CA TYR A 153 0.47 9.86 10.45
C TYR A 153 0.55 8.44 9.86
N LEU A 154 1.74 7.98 9.49
CA LEU A 154 1.93 6.65 8.93
C LEU A 154 1.57 5.54 9.94
N ALA A 155 1.81 5.74 11.24
CA ALA A 155 1.39 4.81 12.26
C ALA A 155 -0.15 4.67 12.32
N GLN A 156 -0.89 5.79 12.22
CA GLN A 156 -2.35 5.78 12.16
C GLN A 156 -2.86 5.07 10.90
N VAL A 157 -2.30 5.41 9.74
CA VAL A 157 -2.68 4.81 8.44
C VAL A 157 -2.41 3.31 8.44
N ARG A 158 -1.26 2.87 8.96
CA ARG A 158 -0.91 1.44 9.04
C ARG A 158 -1.88 0.66 9.93
N GLN A 159 -2.30 1.21 11.05
CA GLN A 159 -3.27 0.57 11.94
C GLN A 159 -4.64 0.43 11.27
N GLU A 160 -5.12 1.48 10.62
CA GLU A 160 -6.39 1.45 9.89
C GLU A 160 -6.33 0.48 8.70
N LEU A 161 -5.24 0.52 7.92
CA LEU A 161 -5.01 -0.41 6.82
C LEU A 161 -4.98 -1.87 7.28
N ALA A 162 -4.32 -2.16 8.41
CA ALA A 162 -4.29 -3.50 8.99
C ALA A 162 -5.69 -3.99 9.35
N ALA A 163 -6.53 -3.14 9.95
CA ALA A 163 -7.90 -3.48 10.31
C ALA A 163 -8.74 -3.81 9.06
N ARG A 164 -8.74 -2.93 8.05
CA ARG A 164 -9.49 -3.15 6.80
C ARG A 164 -8.95 -4.33 5.98
N LEU A 165 -7.64 -4.57 6.00
CA LEU A 165 -7.04 -5.73 5.35
C LEU A 165 -7.56 -7.04 5.97
N VAL A 166 -7.69 -7.12 7.30
CA VAL A 166 -8.29 -8.29 7.96
C VAL A 166 -9.72 -8.51 7.50
N GLU A 167 -10.53 -7.48 7.40
CA GLU A 167 -11.90 -7.58 6.88
C GLU A 167 -11.93 -8.15 5.46
N ARG A 168 -11.05 -7.68 4.58
CA ARG A 168 -10.93 -8.19 3.20
C ARG A 168 -10.39 -9.63 3.14
N LEU A 169 -9.49 -10.02 4.05
CA LEU A 169 -8.90 -11.36 4.11
C LEU A 169 -9.91 -12.44 4.54
N TYR A 170 -10.88 -12.08 5.37
CA TYR A 170 -11.87 -13.00 5.92
C TYR A 170 -13.29 -12.76 5.40
N ALA A 171 -13.44 -11.97 4.32
CA ALA A 171 -14.74 -11.63 3.73
C ALA A 171 -15.54 -12.84 3.23
N ASP A 172 -14.88 -13.97 2.93
CA ASP A 172 -15.50 -15.21 2.46
C ASP A 172 -16.14 -16.06 3.58
N GLY A 173 -15.99 -15.67 4.85
CA GLY A 173 -16.59 -16.34 6.00
C GLY A 173 -16.04 -17.74 6.31
N THR A 174 -14.97 -18.19 5.63
CA THR A 174 -14.39 -19.54 5.82
C THR A 174 -13.61 -19.67 7.13
N GLY A 175 -13.42 -18.58 7.88
CA GLY A 175 -12.62 -18.55 9.10
C GLY A 175 -11.12 -18.71 8.87
N LYS A 176 -10.67 -18.72 7.62
CA LYS A 176 -9.27 -18.78 7.19
C LYS A 176 -8.94 -17.60 6.28
N PRO A 177 -7.69 -17.12 6.28
CA PRO A 177 -7.31 -16.03 5.40
C PRO A 177 -7.41 -16.44 3.93
N SER A 178 -7.96 -15.57 3.11
CA SER A 178 -8.24 -15.82 1.69
C SER A 178 -6.98 -16.16 0.90
N LYS A 179 -7.00 -17.28 0.19
CA LYS A 179 -5.92 -17.74 -0.69
C LYS A 179 -5.63 -16.73 -1.82
N TRP A 180 -6.63 -15.96 -2.25
CA TRP A 180 -6.50 -14.93 -3.28
C TRP A 180 -5.62 -13.74 -2.87
N TRP A 181 -5.47 -13.52 -1.58
CA TRP A 181 -4.52 -12.55 -1.05
C TRP A 181 -3.15 -13.19 -0.79
N LEU A 182 -3.14 -14.37 -0.20
CA LEU A 182 -1.90 -15.07 0.18
C LEU A 182 -1.05 -15.48 -1.03
N CYS A 183 -1.63 -15.65 -2.23
CA CYS A 183 -0.85 -15.96 -3.43
C CYS A 183 0.10 -14.83 -3.83
N PHE A 184 -0.10 -13.60 -3.34
CA PHE A 184 0.77 -12.45 -3.57
C PHE A 184 1.93 -12.34 -2.57
N THR A 185 1.99 -13.14 -1.52
CA THR A 185 3.04 -13.07 -0.48
C THR A 185 4.46 -13.15 -1.04
N LYS A 186 4.67 -13.91 -2.11
CA LYS A 186 5.98 -14.05 -2.77
C LYS A 186 6.26 -12.95 -3.81
N ARG A 187 5.31 -12.08 -4.06
CA ARG A 187 5.47 -10.96 -4.99
C ARG A 187 6.11 -9.78 -4.26
N ARG A 188 7.10 -9.17 -4.88
CA ARG A 188 7.78 -7.99 -4.34
C ARG A 188 7.55 -6.83 -5.28
N PHE A 189 6.67 -5.92 -4.87
CA PHE A 189 6.46 -4.67 -5.56
C PHE A 189 7.77 -3.86 -5.58
N MET A 190 8.16 -3.36 -6.75
CA MET A 190 9.43 -2.65 -6.99
C MET A 190 10.69 -3.42 -6.51
N ASN A 191 10.62 -4.73 -6.32
CA ASN A 191 11.67 -5.57 -5.73
C ASN A 191 12.13 -5.08 -4.34
N ARG A 192 11.26 -4.43 -3.57
CA ARG A 192 11.54 -3.86 -2.25
C ARG A 192 10.68 -4.48 -1.16
N SER A 193 11.11 -4.29 0.09
CA SER A 193 10.39 -4.61 1.32
C SER A 193 10.66 -3.48 2.30
N LEU A 194 9.75 -3.22 3.24
CA LEU A 194 9.96 -2.25 4.32
C LEU A 194 10.78 -2.84 5.46
N ASN A 195 10.83 -4.18 5.56
CA ASN A 195 11.62 -4.95 6.55
C ASN A 195 12.70 -5.75 5.87
#